data_0cd4f58ba3b4fd47ce224f85873f0738
#
_entry.id   0cd4f58ba3b4fd47ce224f85873f0738
#
_cell.length_a   1.000
_cell.length_b   1.000
_cell.length_c   1.000
_cell.angle_alpha   90.00
_cell.angle_beta   90.00
_cell.angle_gamma   90.00
#
_symmetry.space_group_name_H-M   'P 1'
#
loop_
_entity.id
_entity.type
_entity.pdbx_description
1 polymer ?
#
loop_
_entity_poly.entity_id
_entity_poly.type
_entity_poly.pdbx_seq_one_letter_code
_entity_poly.pdbx_strand_id
1 'polypeptide(L)'
;MAMWLDSVPQLKSLGVSNAEIAELTKAHEAGMTDPSSVVLIQLARDHKTPFADGQSVADLLNAGSSEETVLELARLNQLGLWAGEARAMRLAGLSDKMILAVARRRSQGLPVLSGEKLGELKNTGVTDAMILQMIQKGDTDETATKLIAQLERAAGGHRFVYQAHAHR
;
A
#
# COMPACT_ATOMS: atom_id res chain seq x y z
N MET A 1 -22.53 9.55 -14.52
CA MET A 1 -21.88 8.32 -14.02
C MET A 1 -21.37 7.45 -15.14
N ALA A 2 -22.26 6.86 -15.91
CA ALA A 2 -21.84 6.00 -17.01
C ALA A 2 -21.23 6.75 -18.19
N MET A 3 -21.36 8.07 -18.22
CA MET A 3 -20.94 8.88 -19.37
C MET A 3 -19.45 8.82 -19.65
N TRP A 4 -18.63 8.81 -18.61
CA TRP A 4 -17.18 8.72 -18.80
C TRP A 4 -16.77 7.34 -19.34
N LEU A 5 -17.50 6.29 -18.96
CA LEU A 5 -17.24 4.94 -19.45
C LEU A 5 -17.55 4.80 -20.94
N ASP A 6 -18.51 5.57 -21.44
CA ASP A 6 -18.85 5.53 -22.85
C ASP A 6 -17.72 6.03 -23.74
N SER A 7 -16.80 6.82 -23.18
CA SER A 7 -15.62 7.28 -23.91
C SER A 7 -14.48 6.25 -23.91
N VAL A 8 -14.64 5.11 -23.24
CA VAL A 8 -13.61 4.08 -23.13
C VAL A 8 -14.13 2.76 -23.70
N PRO A 9 -14.14 2.62 -25.04
CA PRO A 9 -14.70 1.42 -25.69
C PRO A 9 -14.09 0.11 -25.24
N GLN A 10 -12.82 0.13 -24.82
CA GLN A 10 -12.14 -1.07 -24.34
C GLN A 10 -12.83 -1.68 -23.13
N LEU A 11 -13.38 -0.85 -22.24
CA LEU A 11 -14.09 -1.34 -21.06
C LEU A 11 -15.36 -2.11 -21.46
N LYS A 12 -16.07 -1.60 -22.44
CA LYS A 12 -17.27 -2.29 -22.94
C LYS A 12 -16.92 -3.64 -23.54
N SER A 13 -15.83 -3.72 -24.30
CA SER A 13 -15.42 -4.96 -24.95
C SER A 13 -14.94 -6.02 -23.93
N LEU A 14 -14.55 -5.60 -22.73
CA LEU A 14 -14.15 -6.50 -21.66
C LEU A 14 -15.33 -7.01 -20.82
N GLY A 15 -16.55 -6.61 -21.17
CA GLY A 15 -17.75 -7.10 -20.52
C GLY A 15 -17.92 -6.65 -19.07
N VAL A 16 -17.66 -5.37 -18.83
CA VAL A 16 -17.71 -4.79 -17.47
C VAL A 16 -19.13 -4.81 -16.93
N SER A 17 -19.32 -5.38 -15.74
CA SER A 17 -20.61 -5.45 -15.07
C SER A 17 -20.97 -4.12 -14.41
N ASN A 18 -22.25 -3.96 -14.02
CA ASN A 18 -22.67 -2.77 -13.29
C ASN A 18 -21.95 -2.61 -11.96
N ALA A 19 -21.68 -3.72 -11.26
CA ALA A 19 -20.92 -3.70 -10.01
C ALA A 19 -19.49 -3.23 -10.25
N GLU A 20 -18.87 -3.70 -11.32
CA GLU A 20 -17.51 -3.28 -11.69
C GLU A 20 -17.48 -1.80 -12.10
N ILE A 21 -18.52 -1.32 -12.78
CA ILE A 21 -18.65 0.09 -13.13
C ILE A 21 -18.66 0.96 -11.87
N ALA A 22 -19.40 0.55 -10.86
CA ALA A 22 -19.45 1.27 -9.58
C ALA A 22 -18.06 1.34 -8.93
N GLU A 23 -17.30 0.25 -8.96
CA GLU A 23 -15.94 0.23 -8.41
C GLU A 23 -14.99 1.07 -9.24
N LEU A 24 -15.03 0.98 -10.55
CA LEU A 24 -14.22 1.82 -11.43
C LEU A 24 -14.52 3.31 -11.26
N THR A 25 -15.78 3.65 -10.99
CA THR A 25 -16.17 5.03 -10.75
C THR A 25 -15.48 5.59 -9.52
N LYS A 26 -15.37 4.81 -8.45
CA LYS A 26 -14.62 5.22 -7.25
C LYS A 26 -13.16 5.53 -7.58
N ALA A 27 -12.51 4.67 -8.36
CA ALA A 27 -11.14 4.87 -8.79
C ALA A 27 -11.01 6.10 -9.68
N HIS A 28 -11.93 6.28 -10.62
CA HIS A 28 -11.95 7.41 -11.54
C HIS A 28 -12.08 8.73 -10.78
N GLU A 29 -12.97 8.79 -9.82
CA GLU A 29 -13.18 10.00 -9.00
C GLU A 29 -11.95 10.35 -8.17
N ALA A 30 -11.12 9.36 -7.82
CA ALA A 30 -9.87 9.58 -7.09
C ALA A 30 -8.70 9.93 -8.02
N GLY A 31 -8.92 10.00 -9.33
CA GLY A 31 -7.93 10.44 -10.30
C GLY A 31 -7.34 9.35 -11.19
N MET A 32 -7.85 8.12 -11.12
CA MET A 32 -7.37 7.06 -12.01
C MET A 32 -7.64 7.42 -13.47
N THR A 33 -6.64 7.29 -14.33
CA THR A 33 -6.79 7.56 -15.75
C THR A 33 -7.55 6.44 -16.46
N ASP A 34 -8.11 6.74 -17.63
CA ASP A 34 -8.84 5.75 -18.43
C ASP A 34 -7.94 4.56 -18.83
N PRO A 35 -6.71 4.76 -19.32
CA PRO A 35 -5.85 3.63 -19.63
C PRO A 35 -5.59 2.71 -18.43
N SER A 36 -5.40 3.29 -17.26
CA SER A 36 -5.19 2.50 -16.04
C SER A 36 -6.44 1.74 -15.63
N SER A 37 -7.62 2.33 -15.82
CA SER A 37 -8.89 1.63 -15.56
C SER A 37 -9.03 0.39 -16.45
N VAL A 38 -8.65 0.50 -17.72
CA VAL A 38 -8.65 -0.66 -18.64
C VAL A 38 -7.71 -1.75 -18.13
N VAL A 39 -6.51 -1.37 -17.69
CA VAL A 39 -5.53 -2.34 -17.15
C VAL A 39 -6.08 -3.04 -15.92
N LEU A 40 -6.76 -2.32 -15.01
CA LEU A 40 -7.37 -2.94 -13.82
C LEU A 40 -8.37 -4.02 -14.20
N ILE A 41 -9.22 -3.76 -15.20
CA ILE A 41 -10.20 -4.76 -15.65
C ILE A 41 -9.49 -5.93 -16.32
N GLN A 42 -8.48 -5.67 -17.15
CA GLN A 42 -7.71 -6.74 -17.78
C GLN A 42 -7.07 -7.66 -16.74
N LEU A 43 -6.50 -7.08 -15.69
CA LEU A 43 -5.91 -7.84 -14.60
C LEU A 43 -6.95 -8.66 -13.85
N ALA A 44 -8.13 -8.08 -13.61
CA ALA A 44 -9.23 -8.81 -12.97
C ALA A 44 -9.63 -10.03 -13.82
N ARG A 45 -9.69 -9.86 -15.15
CA ARG A 45 -9.99 -10.98 -16.06
C ARG A 45 -8.89 -12.04 -16.02
N ASP A 46 -7.62 -11.62 -15.96
CA ASP A 46 -6.49 -12.54 -15.85
C ASP A 46 -6.55 -13.33 -14.54
N HIS A 47 -6.95 -12.70 -13.46
CA HIS A 47 -7.10 -13.35 -12.16
C HIS A 47 -8.44 -14.10 -12.04
N LYS A 48 -9.29 -14.01 -13.05
CA LYS A 48 -10.60 -14.69 -13.09
C LYS A 48 -11.51 -14.26 -11.94
N THR A 49 -11.44 -13.00 -11.57
CA THR A 49 -12.29 -12.40 -10.54
C THR A 49 -12.90 -11.11 -11.05
N PRO A 50 -14.07 -10.71 -10.55
CA PRO A 50 -14.59 -9.39 -10.88
C PRO A 50 -13.74 -8.31 -10.22
N PHE A 51 -13.68 -7.14 -10.83
CA PHE A 51 -13.00 -6.01 -10.21
C PHE A 51 -13.87 -5.46 -9.07
N ALA A 52 -13.37 -5.54 -7.84
CA ALA A 52 -14.10 -5.14 -6.65
C ALA A 52 -13.30 -4.19 -5.74
N ASP A 53 -12.16 -3.69 -6.21
CA ASP A 53 -11.20 -2.98 -5.37
C ASP A 53 -11.17 -1.47 -5.60
N GLY A 54 -12.28 -0.90 -6.07
CA GLY A 54 -12.36 0.54 -6.35
C GLY A 54 -12.05 1.41 -5.14
N GLN A 55 -12.56 1.04 -3.96
CA GLN A 55 -12.30 1.79 -2.73
C GLN A 55 -10.82 1.69 -2.34
N SER A 56 -10.22 0.52 -2.48
CA SER A 56 -8.79 0.32 -2.21
C SER A 56 -7.94 1.22 -3.10
N VAL A 57 -8.28 1.28 -4.39
CA VAL A 57 -7.59 2.16 -5.34
C VAL A 57 -7.72 3.62 -4.93
N ALA A 58 -8.95 4.05 -4.61
CA ALA A 58 -9.21 5.42 -4.20
C ALA A 58 -8.41 5.79 -2.94
N ASP A 59 -8.38 4.91 -1.95
CA ASP A 59 -7.65 5.14 -0.70
C ASP A 59 -6.15 5.28 -0.94
N LEU A 60 -5.57 4.45 -1.79
CA LEU A 60 -4.15 4.52 -2.13
C LEU A 60 -3.82 5.82 -2.86
N LEU A 61 -4.61 6.19 -3.85
CA LEU A 61 -4.39 7.42 -4.60
C LEU A 61 -4.54 8.64 -3.70
N ASN A 62 -5.54 8.65 -2.83
CA ASN A 62 -5.76 9.76 -1.90
C ASN A 62 -4.65 9.85 -0.84
N ALA A 63 -3.99 8.74 -0.53
CA ALA A 63 -2.84 8.73 0.37
C ALA A 63 -1.53 9.14 -0.33
N GLY A 64 -1.56 9.36 -1.64
CA GLY A 64 -0.41 9.85 -2.40
C GLY A 64 0.35 8.79 -3.17
N SER A 65 -0.14 7.56 -3.24
CA SER A 65 0.48 6.53 -4.08
C SER A 65 0.24 6.83 -5.56
N SER A 66 1.18 6.40 -6.42
CA SER A 66 1.04 6.58 -7.85
C SER A 66 0.13 5.54 -8.48
N GLU A 67 -0.41 5.84 -9.67
CA GLU A 67 -1.17 4.86 -10.44
C GLU A 67 -0.34 3.61 -10.74
N GLU A 68 0.94 3.80 -11.03
CA GLU A 68 1.85 2.69 -11.32
C GLU A 68 1.94 1.74 -10.14
N THR A 69 2.01 2.26 -8.93
CA THR A 69 2.02 1.45 -7.71
C THR A 69 0.71 0.68 -7.56
N VAL A 70 -0.41 1.34 -7.78
CA VAL A 70 -1.73 0.69 -7.73
C VAL A 70 -1.80 -0.46 -8.73
N LEU A 71 -1.36 -0.24 -9.97
CA LEU A 71 -1.37 -1.26 -11.01
C LEU A 71 -0.45 -2.44 -10.66
N GLU A 72 0.71 -2.15 -10.07
CA GLU A 72 1.63 -3.22 -9.68
C GLU A 72 1.03 -4.06 -8.53
N LEU A 73 0.40 -3.42 -7.56
CA LEU A 73 -0.32 -4.14 -6.49
C LEU A 73 -1.42 -5.03 -7.08
N ALA A 74 -2.11 -4.53 -8.09
CA ALA A 74 -3.14 -5.31 -8.77
C ALA A 74 -2.53 -6.51 -9.50
N ARG A 75 -1.38 -6.35 -10.16
CA ARG A 75 -0.66 -7.45 -10.82
C ARG A 75 -0.26 -8.53 -9.84
N LEU A 76 0.14 -8.14 -8.65
CA LEU A 76 0.53 -9.06 -7.58
C LEU A 76 -0.67 -9.66 -6.87
N ASN A 77 -1.88 -9.27 -7.24
CA ASN A 77 -3.13 -9.68 -6.58
C ASN A 77 -3.12 -9.33 -5.08
N GLN A 78 -2.52 -8.20 -4.74
CA GLN A 78 -2.40 -7.73 -3.35
C GLN A 78 -3.28 -6.53 -3.06
N LEU A 79 -3.98 -6.01 -4.04
CA LEU A 79 -4.69 -4.74 -3.91
C LEU A 79 -5.81 -4.80 -2.86
N GLY A 80 -6.69 -5.77 -2.97
CA GLY A 80 -7.82 -5.89 -2.06
C GLY A 80 -7.44 -6.34 -0.66
N LEU A 81 -6.50 -7.27 -0.57
CA LEU A 81 -6.10 -7.85 0.70
C LEU A 81 -5.20 -6.94 1.51
N TRP A 82 -4.52 -6.01 0.85
CA TRP A 82 -3.44 -5.29 1.48
C TRP A 82 -3.55 -3.77 1.43
N ALA A 83 -4.57 -3.25 0.77
CA ALA A 83 -4.68 -1.81 0.56
C ALA A 83 -4.71 -1.00 1.86
N GLY A 84 -5.35 -1.52 2.90
CA GLY A 84 -5.39 -0.83 4.19
C GLY A 84 -4.02 -0.64 4.81
N GLU A 85 -3.16 -1.67 4.75
CA GLU A 85 -1.79 -1.58 5.25
C GLU A 85 -0.94 -0.66 4.36
N ALA A 86 -1.09 -0.77 3.04
CA ALA A 86 -0.37 0.07 2.10
C ALA A 86 -0.70 1.55 2.33
N ARG A 87 -1.98 1.84 2.54
CA ARG A 87 -2.43 3.19 2.86
C ARG A 87 -1.80 3.69 4.16
N ALA A 88 -1.82 2.87 5.20
CA ALA A 88 -1.22 3.22 6.49
C ALA A 88 0.28 3.49 6.35
N MET A 89 0.99 2.68 5.59
CA MET A 89 2.41 2.87 5.30
C MET A 89 2.64 4.21 4.59
N ARG A 90 1.82 4.52 3.61
CA ARG A 90 1.95 5.75 2.84
C ARG A 90 1.71 6.97 3.73
N LEU A 91 0.69 6.90 4.60
CA LEU A 91 0.39 7.99 5.55
C LEU A 91 1.50 8.17 6.59
N ALA A 92 2.23 7.11 6.92
CA ALA A 92 3.38 7.18 7.82
C ALA A 92 4.63 7.75 7.13
N GLY A 93 4.56 8.04 5.84
CA GLY A 93 5.66 8.62 5.07
C GLY A 93 6.57 7.60 4.39
N LEU A 94 6.17 6.33 4.36
CA LEU A 94 6.92 5.31 3.63
C LEU A 94 6.65 5.43 2.12
N SER A 95 7.66 5.14 1.31
CA SER A 95 7.58 5.30 -0.13
C SER A 95 6.81 4.15 -0.78
N ASP A 96 6.33 4.40 -2.00
CA ASP A 96 5.73 3.35 -2.83
C ASP A 96 6.69 2.19 -3.07
N LYS A 97 7.98 2.47 -3.18
CA LYS A 97 9.02 1.44 -3.35
C LYS A 97 9.00 0.43 -2.21
N MET A 98 8.84 0.89 -0.98
CA MET A 98 8.75 0.01 0.19
C MET A 98 7.45 -0.77 0.20
N ILE A 99 6.35 -0.12 -0.14
CA ILE A 99 5.05 -0.78 -0.26
C ILE A 99 5.14 -1.94 -1.25
N LEU A 100 5.73 -1.70 -2.41
CA LEU A 100 5.88 -2.73 -3.44
C LEU A 100 6.84 -3.84 -3.01
N ALA A 101 7.91 -3.51 -2.29
CA ALA A 101 8.83 -4.51 -1.78
C ALA A 101 8.13 -5.49 -0.83
N VAL A 102 7.29 -4.95 0.07
CA VAL A 102 6.49 -5.77 0.99
C VAL A 102 5.48 -6.60 0.22
N ALA A 103 4.78 -5.99 -0.72
CA ALA A 103 3.76 -6.67 -1.50
C ALA A 103 4.33 -7.84 -2.31
N ARG A 104 5.52 -7.66 -2.90
CA ARG A 104 6.18 -8.72 -3.65
C ARG A 104 6.52 -9.91 -2.77
N ARG A 105 7.07 -9.67 -1.60
CA ARG A 105 7.38 -10.76 -0.67
C ARG A 105 6.11 -11.46 -0.21
N ARG A 106 5.07 -10.71 0.10
CA ARG A 106 3.78 -11.26 0.53
C ARG A 106 3.16 -12.13 -0.56
N SER A 107 3.25 -11.69 -1.81
CA SER A 107 2.71 -12.45 -2.95
C SER A 107 3.44 -13.77 -3.16
N GLN A 108 4.68 -13.86 -2.71
CA GLN A 108 5.51 -15.07 -2.80
C GLN A 108 5.40 -15.95 -1.56
N GLY A 109 4.60 -15.54 -0.57
CA GLY A 109 4.47 -16.27 0.70
C GLY A 109 5.71 -16.18 1.58
N LEU A 110 6.58 -15.20 1.36
CA LEU A 110 7.80 -15.02 2.14
C LEU A 110 7.54 -14.20 3.40
N PRO A 111 8.35 -14.40 4.46
CA PRO A 111 8.22 -13.59 5.68
C PRO A 111 8.39 -12.11 5.36
N VAL A 112 7.58 -11.28 6.01
CA VAL A 112 7.59 -9.85 5.78
C VAL A 112 7.08 -9.09 7.01
N LEU A 113 7.56 -7.85 7.15
CA LEU A 113 7.10 -6.94 8.20
C LEU A 113 5.66 -6.49 7.93
N SER A 114 4.88 -6.30 8.99
CA SER A 114 3.54 -5.72 8.86
C SER A 114 3.64 -4.22 8.56
N GLY A 115 2.59 -3.67 7.97
CA GLY A 115 2.51 -2.23 7.72
C GLY A 115 2.60 -1.42 9.01
N GLU A 116 2.03 -1.94 10.09
CA GLU A 116 2.08 -1.32 11.41
C GLU A 116 3.52 -1.20 11.91
N LYS A 117 4.29 -2.30 11.85
CA LYS A 117 5.68 -2.30 12.29
C LYS A 117 6.55 -1.40 11.43
N LEU A 118 6.28 -1.35 10.14
CA LEU A 118 7.00 -0.45 9.24
C LEU A 118 6.78 1.01 9.63
N GLY A 119 5.54 1.35 9.97
CA GLY A 119 5.21 2.69 10.46
C GLY A 119 5.93 3.01 11.78
N GLU A 120 5.97 2.06 12.71
CA GLU A 120 6.68 2.22 13.98
C GLU A 120 8.18 2.45 13.75
N LEU A 121 8.80 1.68 12.85
CA LEU A 121 10.21 1.84 12.51
C LEU A 121 10.47 3.26 11.99
N LYS A 122 9.63 3.73 11.09
CA LYS A 122 9.75 5.07 10.53
C LYS A 122 9.63 6.13 11.63
N ASN A 123 8.65 5.99 12.50
CA ASN A 123 8.42 6.93 13.60
C ASN A 123 9.54 6.91 14.65
N THR A 124 10.26 5.79 14.76
CA THR A 124 11.40 5.66 15.69
C THR A 124 12.66 6.28 15.11
N GLY A 125 12.64 6.65 13.82
CA GLY A 125 13.78 7.31 13.18
C GLY A 125 14.65 6.38 12.34
N VAL A 126 14.21 5.14 12.10
CA VAL A 126 14.92 4.24 11.20
C VAL A 126 14.81 4.80 9.78
N THR A 127 15.94 4.83 9.06
CA THR A 127 15.97 5.40 7.73
C THR A 127 15.26 4.51 6.72
N ASP A 128 14.79 5.12 5.64
CA ASP A 128 14.14 4.38 4.56
C ASP A 128 15.05 3.29 3.98
N ALA A 129 16.35 3.59 3.86
CA ALA A 129 17.32 2.60 3.35
C ALA A 129 17.41 1.39 4.26
N MET A 130 17.44 1.59 5.58
CA MET A 130 17.47 0.49 6.55
C MET A 130 16.17 -0.32 6.52
N ILE A 131 15.04 0.38 6.47
CA ILE A 131 13.74 -0.29 6.40
C ILE A 131 13.66 -1.17 5.15
N LEU A 132 14.09 -0.64 4.01
CA LEU A 132 14.10 -1.41 2.76
C LEU A 132 15.00 -2.66 2.87
N GLN A 133 16.18 -2.50 3.48
CA GLN A 133 17.08 -3.62 3.75
C GLN A 133 16.40 -4.69 4.61
N MET A 134 15.71 -4.27 5.67
CA MET A 134 15.00 -5.19 6.56
C MET A 134 13.91 -5.95 5.80
N ILE A 135 13.16 -5.26 4.94
CA ILE A 135 12.15 -5.90 4.10
C ILE A 135 12.79 -6.95 3.20
N GLN A 136 13.84 -6.58 2.50
CA GLN A 136 14.51 -7.45 1.53
C GLN A 136 15.18 -8.64 2.19
N LYS A 137 15.69 -8.45 3.39
CA LYS A 137 16.36 -9.51 4.16
C LYS A 137 15.34 -10.49 4.77
N GLY A 138 14.08 -10.12 4.85
CA GLY A 138 13.03 -10.95 5.41
C GLY A 138 12.88 -10.85 6.92
N ASP A 139 13.24 -9.71 7.49
CA ASP A 139 13.04 -9.47 8.92
C ASP A 139 11.55 -9.54 9.26
N THR A 140 11.24 -10.00 10.46
CA THR A 140 9.88 -10.16 10.96
C THR A 140 9.53 -9.05 11.94
N ASP A 141 8.25 -8.99 12.32
CA ASP A 141 7.78 -8.04 13.34
C ASP A 141 8.52 -8.22 14.66
N GLU A 142 8.88 -9.46 15.00
CA GLU A 142 9.64 -9.74 16.21
C GLU A 142 11.01 -9.06 16.17
N THR A 143 11.72 -9.18 15.05
CA THR A 143 13.02 -8.52 14.86
C THR A 143 12.88 -7.01 14.95
N ALA A 144 11.86 -6.47 14.30
CA ALA A 144 11.58 -5.03 14.32
C ALA A 144 11.25 -4.54 15.72
N THR A 145 10.48 -5.29 16.48
CA THR A 145 10.13 -4.95 17.86
C THR A 145 11.39 -4.85 18.73
N LYS A 146 12.33 -5.79 18.57
CA LYS A 146 13.59 -5.76 19.29
C LYS A 146 14.44 -4.55 18.95
N LEU A 147 14.51 -4.23 17.65
CA LEU A 147 15.25 -3.05 17.20
C LEU A 147 14.64 -1.76 17.74
N ILE A 148 13.32 -1.62 17.66
CA ILE A 148 12.61 -0.45 18.19
C ILE A 148 12.90 -0.29 19.68
N ALA A 149 12.83 -1.39 20.45
CA ALA A 149 13.12 -1.35 21.89
C ALA A 149 14.55 -0.90 22.15
N GLN A 150 15.52 -1.38 21.36
CA GLN A 150 16.92 -0.95 21.49
C GLN A 150 17.09 0.53 21.20
N LEU A 151 16.46 1.03 20.15
CA LEU A 151 16.55 2.44 19.76
C LEU A 151 15.88 3.33 20.80
N GLU A 152 14.75 2.91 21.33
CA GLU A 152 14.06 3.65 22.38
C GLU A 152 14.87 3.70 23.66
N ARG A 153 15.56 2.62 24.04
CA ARG A 153 16.44 2.63 25.21
C ARG A 153 17.64 3.57 25.02
N ALA A 154 18.24 3.53 23.83
CA ALA A 154 19.36 4.42 23.51
C ALA A 154 18.93 5.89 23.52
N ALA A 155 17.80 6.20 22.88
CA ALA A 155 17.22 7.52 22.89
C ALA A 155 16.67 7.88 24.26
N GLY A 156 16.16 6.88 25.00
CA GLY A 156 15.59 7.04 26.33
C GLY A 156 16.58 7.54 27.34
N GLY A 157 17.86 7.11 27.26
CA GLY A 157 18.91 7.65 28.09
C GLY A 157 19.12 9.14 27.88
N HIS A 158 19.04 9.59 26.66
CA HIS A 158 19.07 10.99 26.28
C HIS A 158 17.78 11.70 26.62
N ARG A 159 16.67 11.12 26.20
CA ARG A 159 15.34 11.68 26.40
C ARG A 159 14.96 11.80 27.86
N PHE A 160 15.43 10.86 28.66
CA PHE A 160 15.15 10.88 30.09
C PHE A 160 15.60 12.19 30.71
N VAL A 161 16.74 12.71 30.25
CA VAL A 161 17.24 14.00 30.74
C VAL A 161 16.35 15.15 30.30
N TYR A 162 15.87 15.11 29.04
CA TYR A 162 15.09 16.20 28.48
C TYR A 162 13.61 16.16 28.81
N GLN A 163 13.05 14.97 28.83
CA GLN A 163 11.59 14.80 28.78
C GLN A 163 11.02 14.11 30.00
N ALA A 164 11.84 13.88 31.02
CA ALA A 164 11.34 13.31 32.26
C ALA A 164 10.18 14.14 32.84
N HIS A 165 10.19 15.43 32.63
CA HIS A 165 9.15 16.33 33.11
C HIS A 165 7.92 16.34 32.19
N ALA A 166 8.09 16.02 30.93
CA ALA A 166 7.00 16.10 29.95
C ALA A 166 6.16 14.84 29.92
N HIS A 167 6.75 13.68 30.22
CA HIS A 167 6.08 12.39 30.09
C HIS A 167 5.68 11.77 31.42
N ARG A 168 5.81 12.50 32.52
CA ARG A 168 5.49 11.99 33.85
C ARG A 168 4.45 12.83 34.59
#